data_e5ec94c0a131372af1ba7dea535d277e
#
_entry.id   e5ec94c0a131372af1ba7dea535d277e
#
_cell.length_a   1.000
_cell.length_b   1.000
_cell.length_c   1.000
_cell.angle_alpha   90.00
_cell.angle_beta   90.00
_cell.angle_gamma   90.00
#
_symmetry.space_group_name_H-M   'P 1'
#
loop_
_entity.id
_entity.type
_entity.pdbx_description
1 polymer ?
#
loop_
_entity_poly.entity_id
_entity_poly.type
_entity_poly.pdbx_seq_one_letter_code
_entity_poly.pdbx_strand_id
1 'polypeptide(L)'
;MIPAIENAAFTPPNAAASVIKPYVMSHGTLEVYNLKASRRFYEEFLGFECVRHAIPAMVIRCGLKFHIVWVEGGDQLKPVNLLNHWGVDVGSRAEVDRCWKSANEQKEKYGIRKVLPIADQHGVYSFYLVDLDHNWWEVQSYEGFQHDDMFDFGDRFSMDEGAVSAEVSGIKAGEK
;
A
#
# COMPACT_ATOMS: atom_id res chain seq x y z
N MET A 1 0.63 -9.34 20.75
CA MET A 1 0.61 -10.73 20.22
C MET A 1 -0.36 -10.69 19.05
N ILE A 2 0.12 -10.78 17.83
CA ILE A 2 -0.72 -10.76 16.62
C ILE A 2 -1.57 -12.03 16.67
N PRO A 3 -2.91 -11.94 16.73
CA PRO A 3 -3.75 -13.14 16.70
C PRO A 3 -3.49 -13.90 15.41
N ALA A 4 -3.56 -15.19 15.48
CA ALA A 4 -3.15 -16.17 14.48
C ALA A 4 -3.44 -15.73 13.04
N ILE A 5 -2.41 -15.26 12.36
CA ILE A 5 -2.39 -14.91 10.92
C ILE A 5 -2.86 -16.10 10.05
N GLU A 6 -2.81 -17.32 10.57
CA GLU A 6 -3.19 -18.53 9.83
C GLU A 6 -4.63 -18.52 9.33
N ASN A 7 -5.56 -17.95 10.07
CA ASN A 7 -6.97 -17.88 9.67
C ASN A 7 -7.36 -16.57 8.97
N ALA A 8 -6.56 -15.52 9.10
CA ALA A 8 -6.82 -14.21 8.52
C ALA A 8 -6.27 -14.04 7.10
N ALA A 9 -5.43 -14.96 6.65
CA ALA A 9 -4.80 -14.87 5.34
C ALA A 9 -5.69 -15.33 4.17
N PHE A 10 -6.88 -15.81 4.44
CA PHE A 10 -7.74 -16.37 3.40
C PHE A 10 -9.23 -16.13 3.71
N THR A 11 -9.85 -15.29 2.92
CA THR A 11 -11.31 -15.11 2.90
C THR A 11 -11.87 -15.89 1.72
N PRO A 12 -12.86 -16.80 1.93
CA PRO A 12 -13.48 -17.51 0.82
C PRO A 12 -14.08 -16.52 -0.19
N PRO A 13 -13.79 -16.67 -1.48
CA PRO A 13 -14.33 -15.76 -2.47
C PRO A 13 -15.85 -15.90 -2.57
N ASN A 14 -16.57 -14.79 -2.70
CA ASN A 14 -17.98 -14.78 -3.04
C ASN A 14 -18.18 -15.09 -4.54
N ALA A 15 -17.96 -16.34 -4.92
CA ALA A 15 -17.93 -16.76 -6.32
C ALA A 15 -19.28 -17.29 -6.84
N ALA A 16 -20.33 -17.31 -6.01
CA ALA A 16 -21.59 -17.97 -6.39
C ALA A 16 -22.21 -17.42 -7.68
N ALA A 17 -22.22 -16.09 -7.85
CA ALA A 17 -22.78 -15.39 -9.00
C ALA A 17 -21.73 -14.88 -10.01
N SER A 18 -20.44 -15.09 -9.77
CA SER A 18 -19.39 -14.54 -10.64
C SER A 18 -19.13 -15.39 -11.88
N VAL A 19 -18.82 -14.74 -13.00
CA VAL A 19 -18.43 -15.41 -14.26
C VAL A 19 -17.06 -16.08 -14.09
N ILE A 20 -16.09 -15.32 -13.58
CA ILE A 20 -14.79 -15.85 -13.17
C ILE A 20 -14.96 -16.47 -11.78
N LYS A 21 -14.45 -17.65 -11.57
CA LYS A 21 -14.47 -18.33 -10.26
C LYS A 21 -13.13 -18.15 -9.56
N PRO A 22 -12.84 -16.97 -8.99
CA PRO A 22 -11.54 -16.74 -8.39
C PRO A 22 -11.38 -17.60 -7.14
N TYR A 23 -10.16 -18.01 -6.89
CA TYR A 23 -9.77 -18.67 -5.63
C TYR A 23 -9.19 -17.65 -4.65
N VAL A 24 -8.31 -16.80 -5.15
CA VAL A 24 -7.62 -15.77 -4.36
C VAL A 24 -7.08 -14.68 -5.28
N MET A 25 -7.00 -13.46 -4.78
CA MET A 25 -6.21 -12.42 -5.42
C MET A 25 -4.73 -12.65 -5.08
N SER A 26 -3.93 -13.01 -6.07
CA SER A 26 -2.58 -13.53 -5.86
C SER A 26 -1.50 -12.46 -5.75
N HIS A 27 -1.55 -11.43 -6.60
CA HIS A 27 -0.50 -10.43 -6.69
C HIS A 27 -0.95 -9.11 -7.31
N GLY A 28 -0.16 -8.08 -7.08
CA GLY A 28 -0.15 -6.83 -7.82
C GLY A 28 1.16 -6.65 -8.57
N THR A 29 1.31 -5.58 -9.32
CA THR A 29 2.55 -5.26 -10.04
C THR A 29 2.89 -3.78 -9.87
N LEU A 30 4.18 -3.50 -9.67
CA LEU A 30 4.77 -2.17 -9.67
C LEU A 30 5.92 -2.10 -10.68
N GLU A 31 6.17 -0.92 -11.19
CA GLU A 31 7.36 -0.64 -11.98
C GLU A 31 8.43 0.02 -11.11
N VAL A 32 9.70 -0.29 -11.39
CA VAL A 32 10.86 0.28 -10.69
C VAL A 32 11.92 0.70 -11.70
N TYR A 33 12.69 1.75 -11.39
CA TYR A 33 13.80 2.20 -12.25
C TYR A 33 14.91 1.18 -12.31
N ASN A 34 15.31 0.64 -11.16
CA ASN A 34 16.41 -0.30 -11.06
C ASN A 34 16.19 -1.23 -9.87
N LEU A 35 16.10 -2.53 -10.12
CA LEU A 35 15.83 -3.55 -9.10
C LEU A 35 16.81 -3.52 -7.93
N LYS A 36 18.10 -3.25 -8.19
CA LYS A 36 19.12 -3.23 -7.14
C LYS A 36 18.96 -2.03 -6.19
N ALA A 37 18.67 -0.86 -6.75
CA ALA A 37 18.46 0.35 -5.96
C ALA A 37 17.16 0.27 -5.16
N SER A 38 16.09 -0.16 -5.81
CA SER A 38 14.78 -0.29 -5.20
C SER A 38 14.75 -1.36 -4.10
N ARG A 39 15.46 -2.47 -4.27
CA ARG A 39 15.58 -3.54 -3.27
C ARG A 39 16.02 -2.99 -1.91
N ARG A 40 17.00 -2.11 -1.91
CA ARG A 40 17.49 -1.50 -0.67
C ARG A 40 16.41 -0.72 0.07
N PHE A 41 15.61 0.07 -0.64
CA PHE A 41 14.48 0.80 -0.05
C PHE A 41 13.45 -0.16 0.56
N TYR A 42 13.06 -1.18 -0.17
CA TYR A 42 12.01 -2.08 0.27
C TYR A 42 12.45 -3.02 1.41
N GLU A 43 13.70 -3.48 1.41
CA GLU A 43 14.23 -4.32 2.51
C GLU A 43 14.61 -3.49 3.74
N GLU A 44 15.40 -2.42 3.58
CA GLU A 44 15.95 -1.68 4.70
C GLU A 44 14.97 -0.66 5.30
N PHE A 45 14.17 0.00 4.47
CA PHE A 45 13.26 1.06 4.92
C PHE A 45 11.86 0.55 5.22
N LEU A 46 11.23 -0.21 4.31
CA LEU A 46 9.89 -0.77 4.51
C LEU A 46 9.89 -2.12 5.24
N GLY A 47 11.01 -2.82 5.32
CA GLY A 47 11.11 -4.10 6.03
C GLY A 47 10.47 -5.27 5.31
N PHE A 48 10.37 -5.23 3.98
CA PHE A 48 9.76 -6.29 3.19
C PHE A 48 10.75 -7.41 2.88
N GLU A 49 10.22 -8.61 2.70
CA GLU A 49 10.97 -9.71 2.12
C GLU A 49 11.01 -9.57 0.60
N CYS A 50 12.22 -9.59 0.01
CA CYS A 50 12.43 -9.42 -1.42
C CYS A 50 13.12 -10.63 -2.02
N VAL A 51 12.58 -11.19 -3.10
CA VAL A 51 13.15 -12.33 -3.81
C VAL A 51 13.22 -12.07 -5.31
N ARG A 52 14.40 -12.26 -5.90
CA ARG A 52 14.56 -12.22 -7.36
C ARG A 52 14.29 -13.60 -7.95
N HIS A 53 13.16 -13.74 -8.62
CA HIS A 53 12.74 -15.01 -9.24
C HIS A 53 12.79 -15.00 -10.76
N ALA A 54 12.99 -13.83 -11.38
CA ALA A 54 13.12 -13.67 -12.83
C ALA A 54 14.15 -12.57 -13.15
N ILE A 55 14.65 -12.55 -14.39
CA ILE A 55 15.70 -11.60 -14.79
C ILE A 55 15.21 -10.14 -14.69
N PRO A 56 14.04 -9.76 -15.27
CA PRO A 56 13.56 -8.38 -15.22
C PRO A 56 12.70 -8.07 -14.00
N ALA A 57 12.54 -9.01 -13.05
CA ALA A 57 11.57 -8.87 -11.98
C ALA A 57 12.02 -9.43 -10.64
N MET A 58 11.46 -8.84 -9.59
CA MET A 58 11.52 -9.33 -8.20
C MET A 58 10.10 -9.43 -7.65
N VAL A 59 9.94 -10.13 -6.55
CA VAL A 59 8.71 -10.11 -5.74
C VAL A 59 9.00 -9.61 -4.34
N ILE A 60 8.03 -8.89 -3.79
CA ILE A 60 8.03 -8.49 -2.38
C ILE A 60 6.80 -9.00 -1.68
N ARG A 61 6.92 -9.23 -0.38
CA ARG A 61 5.78 -9.52 0.50
C ARG A 61 6.04 -8.98 1.90
N CYS A 62 4.95 -8.81 2.63
CA CYS A 62 4.98 -8.47 4.05
C CYS A 62 3.82 -9.18 4.75
N GLY A 63 4.14 -10.14 5.63
CA GLY A 63 3.18 -10.84 6.47
C GLY A 63 2.27 -11.85 5.77
N LEU A 64 1.62 -11.48 4.68
CA LEU A 64 0.63 -12.30 3.99
C LEU A 64 1.21 -13.04 2.78
N LYS A 65 0.41 -13.98 2.23
CA LYS A 65 0.76 -14.68 0.99
C LYS A 65 0.62 -13.81 -0.25
N PHE A 66 -0.17 -12.73 -0.19
CA PHE A 66 -0.21 -11.73 -1.24
C PHE A 66 1.16 -11.12 -1.46
N HIS A 67 1.55 -10.95 -2.69
CA HIS A 67 2.84 -10.36 -3.05
C HIS A 67 2.70 -9.31 -4.15
N ILE A 68 3.71 -8.47 -4.27
CA ILE A 68 3.80 -7.49 -5.35
C ILE A 68 5.00 -7.88 -6.21
N VAL A 69 4.77 -7.95 -7.52
CA VAL A 69 5.82 -8.16 -8.52
C VAL A 69 6.39 -6.82 -8.94
N TRP A 70 7.70 -6.68 -8.95
CA TRP A 70 8.38 -5.50 -9.53
C TRP A 70 8.96 -5.85 -10.86
N VAL A 71 8.76 -4.95 -11.81
CA VAL A 71 9.35 -5.06 -13.14
C VAL A 71 10.24 -3.86 -13.36
N GLU A 72 11.49 -4.10 -13.76
CA GLU A 72 12.42 -3.03 -14.11
C GLU A 72 11.99 -2.40 -15.43
N GLY A 73 11.50 -1.16 -15.35
CA GLY A 73 11.06 -0.35 -16.48
C GLY A 73 12.12 0.67 -16.93
N GLY A 74 13.19 0.85 -16.14
CA GLY A 74 14.24 1.82 -16.42
C GLY A 74 13.66 3.22 -16.61
N ASP A 75 14.20 3.96 -17.58
CA ASP A 75 13.82 5.35 -17.87
C ASP A 75 12.42 5.51 -18.51
N GLN A 76 11.70 4.41 -18.75
CA GLN A 76 10.34 4.44 -19.31
C GLN A 76 9.27 4.65 -18.24
N LEU A 77 9.65 4.64 -16.97
CA LEU A 77 8.73 4.79 -15.84
C LEU A 77 7.95 6.10 -15.90
N LYS A 78 6.65 5.99 -15.66
CA LYS A 78 5.75 7.14 -15.49
C LYS A 78 5.28 7.21 -14.05
N PRO A 79 5.37 8.40 -13.42
CA PRO A 79 4.81 8.59 -12.09
C PRO A 79 3.32 8.25 -12.05
N VAL A 80 2.91 7.48 -11.06
CA VAL A 80 1.50 7.23 -10.75
C VAL A 80 0.97 8.32 -9.82
N ASN A 81 -0.36 8.49 -9.77
CA ASN A 81 -0.97 9.45 -8.86
C ASN A 81 -1.24 8.80 -7.49
N LEU A 82 -1.56 9.64 -6.50
CA LEU A 82 -1.81 9.22 -5.12
C LEU A 82 -2.92 8.15 -5.00
N LEU A 83 -3.92 8.13 -5.88
CA LEU A 83 -4.99 7.14 -5.83
C LEU A 83 -4.53 5.72 -6.22
N ASN A 84 -3.32 5.58 -6.75
CA ASN A 84 -2.67 4.30 -7.00
C ASN A 84 -1.56 4.07 -5.97
N HIS A 85 -1.93 3.95 -4.70
CA HIS A 85 -1.00 3.69 -3.61
C HIS A 85 -1.14 2.29 -3.04
N TRP A 86 -0.14 1.88 -2.30
CA TRP A 86 -0.10 0.63 -1.55
C TRP A 86 -0.07 0.95 -0.06
N GLY A 87 -0.84 0.23 0.74
CA GLY A 87 -0.92 0.42 2.19
C GLY A 87 -0.02 -0.54 2.97
N VAL A 88 0.55 -0.04 4.06
CA VAL A 88 1.29 -0.80 5.06
C VAL A 88 0.73 -0.45 6.43
N ASP A 89 0.21 -1.45 7.13
CA ASP A 89 -0.26 -1.27 8.50
C ASP A 89 0.90 -1.36 9.50
N VAL A 90 0.91 -0.44 10.45
CA VAL A 90 1.79 -0.47 11.62
C VAL A 90 0.97 -0.57 12.90
N GLY A 91 1.59 -1.03 13.98
CA GLY A 91 0.88 -1.48 15.17
C GLY A 91 0.18 -0.40 16.01
N SER A 92 0.43 0.89 15.76
CA SER A 92 -0.17 2.00 16.51
C SER A 92 0.05 3.35 15.85
N ARG A 93 -0.72 4.37 16.29
CA ARG A 93 -0.50 5.77 15.90
C ARG A 93 0.92 6.26 16.22
N ALA A 94 1.46 5.87 17.38
CA ALA A 94 2.83 6.21 17.76
C ALA A 94 3.87 5.62 16.78
N GLU A 95 3.60 4.45 16.21
CA GLU A 95 4.44 3.88 15.16
C GLU A 95 4.31 4.65 13.85
N VAL A 96 3.14 5.18 13.50
CA VAL A 96 2.96 6.08 12.34
C VAL A 96 3.81 7.34 12.52
N ASP A 97 3.75 7.97 13.71
CA ASP A 97 4.57 9.17 14.04
C ASP A 97 6.07 8.87 13.90
N ARG A 98 6.50 7.73 14.43
CA ARG A 98 7.90 7.29 14.33
C ARG A 98 8.30 7.05 12.86
N CYS A 99 7.46 6.38 12.10
CA CYS A 99 7.71 6.11 10.68
C CYS A 99 7.77 7.41 9.87
N TRP A 100 6.85 8.34 10.11
CA TRP A 100 6.85 9.64 9.46
C TRP A 100 8.12 10.43 9.72
N LYS A 101 8.56 10.49 10.99
CA LYS A 101 9.82 11.11 11.36
C LYS A 101 11.00 10.45 10.65
N SER A 102 11.08 9.13 10.68
CA SER A 102 12.13 8.38 10.01
C SER A 102 12.14 8.59 8.48
N ALA A 103 10.97 8.68 7.85
CA ALA A 103 10.85 8.97 6.43
C ALA A 103 11.44 10.35 6.07
N ASN A 104 11.17 11.36 6.89
CA ASN A 104 11.71 12.69 6.69
C ASN A 104 13.23 12.76 6.94
N GLU A 105 13.72 12.13 8.02
CA GLU A 105 15.14 12.13 8.41
C GLU A 105 16.01 11.33 7.43
N GLN A 106 15.48 10.28 6.85
CA GLN A 106 16.23 9.36 5.98
C GLN A 106 15.89 9.53 4.49
N LYS A 107 15.19 10.60 4.14
CA LYS A 107 14.71 10.90 2.80
C LYS A 107 15.81 10.77 1.74
N GLU A 108 16.93 11.44 1.96
CA GLU A 108 18.06 11.43 1.04
C GLU A 108 18.71 10.03 0.93
N LYS A 109 18.85 9.34 2.06
CA LYS A 109 19.50 8.02 2.12
C LYS A 109 18.77 6.98 1.24
N TYR A 110 17.45 7.04 1.22
CA TYR A 110 16.62 6.06 0.50
C TYR A 110 15.98 6.60 -0.79
N GLY A 111 16.28 7.84 -1.17
CA GLY A 111 15.75 8.46 -2.38
C GLY A 111 14.24 8.73 -2.32
N ILE A 112 13.68 8.86 -1.12
CA ILE A 112 12.26 9.21 -0.94
C ILE A 112 12.02 10.59 -1.55
N ARG A 113 11.09 10.68 -2.49
CA ARG A 113 10.85 11.91 -3.25
C ARG A 113 9.95 12.89 -2.51
N LYS A 114 8.96 12.37 -1.81
CA LYS A 114 7.97 13.18 -1.10
C LYS A 114 7.51 12.46 0.16
N VAL A 115 7.24 13.22 1.22
CA VAL A 115 6.54 12.74 2.42
C VAL A 115 5.44 13.75 2.71
N LEU A 116 4.19 13.30 2.79
CA LEU A 116 3.07 14.15 3.13
C LEU A 116 2.92 14.26 4.66
N PRO A 117 2.27 15.33 5.16
CA PRO A 117 1.89 15.41 6.56
C PRO A 117 1.02 14.23 6.98
N ILE A 118 1.08 13.88 8.27
CA ILE A 118 0.16 12.94 8.86
C ILE A 118 -1.26 13.50 8.82
N ALA A 119 -2.23 12.65 8.51
CA ALA A 119 -3.65 12.94 8.55
C ALA A 119 -4.40 11.87 9.36
N ASP A 120 -5.52 12.28 9.97
CA ASP A 120 -6.47 11.38 10.64
C ASP A 120 -7.79 11.50 9.88
N GLN A 121 -8.07 10.56 9.00
CA GLN A 121 -9.19 10.61 8.07
C GLN A 121 -9.85 9.24 7.95
N HIS A 122 -11.17 9.19 7.95
CA HIS A 122 -11.94 7.95 7.76
C HIS A 122 -11.63 6.84 8.78
N GLY A 123 -11.19 7.20 10.01
CA GLY A 123 -10.77 6.25 11.03
C GLY A 123 -9.36 5.69 10.82
N VAL A 124 -8.64 6.20 9.84
CA VAL A 124 -7.25 5.83 9.53
C VAL A 124 -6.33 6.98 9.91
N TYR A 125 -5.32 6.69 10.72
CA TYR A 125 -4.25 7.62 11.05
C TYR A 125 -3.03 7.25 10.22
N SER A 126 -2.68 8.09 9.24
CA SER A 126 -1.70 7.72 8.23
C SER A 126 -0.90 8.90 7.68
N PHE A 127 0.16 8.58 6.95
CA PHE A 127 0.82 9.50 6.03
C PHE A 127 1.18 8.78 4.73
N TYR A 128 1.36 9.57 3.68
CA TYR A 128 1.79 9.08 2.38
C TYR A 128 3.22 9.48 2.07
N LEU A 129 3.94 8.63 1.37
CA LEU A 129 5.24 8.94 0.80
C LEU A 129 5.33 8.48 -0.67
N VAL A 130 6.20 9.15 -1.42
CA VAL A 130 6.61 8.73 -2.77
C VAL A 130 8.01 8.17 -2.68
N ASP A 131 8.18 6.93 -3.11
CA ASP A 131 9.48 6.27 -3.13
C ASP A 131 10.40 6.76 -4.26
N LEU A 132 11.56 6.15 -4.41
CA LEU A 132 12.54 6.48 -5.44
C LEU A 132 12.04 6.19 -6.85
N ASP A 133 11.07 5.30 -6.99
CA ASP A 133 10.48 4.84 -8.26
C ASP A 133 9.15 5.53 -8.61
N HIS A 134 8.76 6.56 -7.86
CA HIS A 134 7.49 7.29 -7.96
C HIS A 134 6.25 6.49 -7.55
N ASN A 135 6.40 5.36 -6.88
CA ASN A 135 5.27 4.65 -6.32
C ASN A 135 4.83 5.31 -5.00
N TRP A 136 3.53 5.32 -4.77
CA TRP A 136 2.94 5.87 -3.56
C TRP A 136 2.72 4.77 -2.52
N TRP A 137 3.10 5.07 -1.30
CA TRP A 137 2.92 4.23 -0.12
C TRP A 137 2.17 4.98 0.96
N GLU A 138 1.16 4.36 1.55
CA GLU A 138 0.50 4.79 2.77
C GLU A 138 1.02 3.97 3.94
N VAL A 139 1.50 4.65 4.99
CA VAL A 139 1.84 4.00 6.26
C VAL A 139 0.77 4.41 7.25
N GLN A 140 0.04 3.44 7.76
CA GLN A 140 -1.18 3.68 8.50
C GLN A 140 -1.28 2.86 9.79
N SER A 141 -2.11 3.35 10.69
CA SER A 141 -2.65 2.61 11.83
C SER A 141 -4.17 2.64 11.75
N TYR A 142 -4.77 1.47 11.73
CA TYR A 142 -6.19 1.25 11.70
C TYR A 142 -6.60 0.38 12.89
N GLU A 143 -7.73 0.66 13.54
CA GLU A 143 -8.14 -0.06 14.76
C GLU A 143 -8.70 -1.46 14.49
N GLY A 144 -9.11 -1.75 13.26
CA GLY A 144 -9.51 -3.09 12.82
C GLY A 144 -8.35 -3.89 12.23
N PHE A 145 -8.42 -5.22 12.31
CA PHE A 145 -7.43 -6.08 11.66
C PHE A 145 -7.71 -6.18 10.15
N GLN A 146 -6.79 -5.73 9.33
CA GLN A 146 -6.88 -5.78 7.85
C GLN A 146 -8.18 -5.20 7.27
N HIS A 147 -8.80 -4.25 7.97
CA HIS A 147 -10.07 -3.63 7.57
C HIS A 147 -11.25 -4.62 7.43
N ASP A 148 -11.16 -5.80 8.05
CA ASP A 148 -12.19 -6.84 7.95
C ASP A 148 -13.56 -6.37 8.39
N ASP A 149 -13.64 -5.44 9.35
CA ASP A 149 -14.87 -4.84 9.82
C ASP A 149 -15.67 -4.11 8.74
N MET A 150 -15.03 -3.63 7.68
CA MET A 150 -15.72 -3.04 6.52
C MET A 150 -16.61 -4.07 5.82
N PHE A 151 -16.13 -5.30 5.71
CA PHE A 151 -16.85 -6.40 5.07
C PHE A 151 -17.95 -6.96 5.98
N ASP A 152 -17.77 -6.90 7.30
CA ASP A 152 -18.79 -7.32 8.28
C ASP A 152 -20.03 -6.42 8.23
N PHE A 153 -19.86 -5.13 7.96
CA PHE A 153 -20.96 -4.18 7.82
C PHE A 153 -21.64 -4.21 6.46
N GLY A 154 -20.93 -4.61 5.40
CA GLY A 154 -21.40 -4.49 4.03
C GLY A 154 -21.53 -3.02 3.56
N ASP A 155 -22.36 -2.79 2.55
CA ASP A 155 -22.56 -1.46 1.97
C ASP A 155 -23.20 -0.50 2.97
N ARG A 156 -22.51 0.60 3.28
CA ARG A 156 -23.04 1.67 4.15
C ARG A 156 -23.75 2.76 3.38
N PHE A 157 -23.50 2.85 2.08
CA PHE A 157 -24.08 3.85 1.20
C PHE A 157 -24.68 3.18 -0.03
N SER A 158 -25.79 3.72 -0.52
CA SER A 158 -26.37 3.28 -1.78
C SER A 158 -25.46 3.65 -2.95
N MET A 159 -25.38 2.79 -3.96
CA MET A 159 -24.67 3.11 -5.22
C MET A 159 -25.28 4.28 -5.97
N ASP A 160 -26.54 4.64 -5.67
CA ASP A 160 -27.24 5.78 -6.25
C ASP A 160 -26.99 7.10 -5.48
N GLU A 161 -26.37 7.03 -4.29
CA GLU A 161 -25.88 8.21 -3.60
C GLU A 161 -24.66 8.72 -4.37
N GLY A 162 -24.81 9.91 -4.93
CA GLY A 162 -23.93 10.51 -5.93
C GLY A 162 -22.44 10.40 -5.63
N ALA A 163 -21.64 10.41 -6.68
CA ALA A 163 -20.20 10.34 -6.62
C ALA A 163 -19.68 11.28 -5.53
N VAL A 164 -18.87 10.71 -4.62
CA VAL A 164 -18.18 11.45 -3.57
C VAL A 164 -17.50 12.65 -4.21
N SER A 165 -17.92 13.86 -3.86
CA SER A 165 -17.25 15.06 -4.31
C SER A 165 -15.78 15.00 -3.86
N ALA A 166 -14.86 15.51 -4.65
CA ALA A 166 -13.43 15.53 -4.34
C ALA A 166 -13.10 16.20 -2.98
N GLU A 167 -14.08 16.83 -2.36
CA GLU A 167 -14.01 17.45 -1.04
C GLU A 167 -13.90 16.43 0.11
N VAL A 168 -14.38 15.19 -0.06
CA VAL A 168 -14.34 14.17 0.99
C VAL A 168 -12.94 13.57 1.15
N SER A 169 -12.11 13.62 0.11
CA SER A 169 -10.75 13.06 0.19
C SER A 169 -9.74 13.98 0.90
N GLY A 170 -10.08 15.24 1.17
CA GLY A 170 -9.13 16.23 1.72
C GLY A 170 -7.89 16.47 0.85
N ILE A 171 -7.82 15.77 -0.27
CA ILE A 171 -6.71 15.80 -1.22
C ILE A 171 -7.19 16.62 -2.40
N LYS A 172 -6.89 17.91 -2.41
CA LYS A 172 -7.07 18.71 -3.62
C LYS A 172 -6.26 18.09 -4.75
N ALA A 173 -6.95 17.50 -5.71
CA ALA A 173 -6.33 17.14 -6.98
C ALA A 173 -5.91 18.47 -7.64
N GLY A 174 -4.66 18.81 -7.56
CA GLY A 174 -4.15 19.99 -8.23
C GLY A 174 -2.97 20.66 -7.55
N GLU A 175 -1.81 20.06 -7.71
CA GLU A 175 -0.60 20.83 -8.00
C GLU A 175 0.16 20.05 -9.06
N LYS A 176 0.19 20.64 -10.25
CA LYS A 176 0.99 20.18 -11.40
C LYS A 176 2.45 20.43 -11.15
#